data_959db1cf48a706e430b410cfaee37335
#
_entry.id   959db1cf48a706e430b410cfaee37335
#
_cell.length_a   1.000
_cell.length_b   1.000
_cell.length_c   1.000
_cell.angle_alpha   90.00
_cell.angle_beta   90.00
_cell.angle_gamma   90.00
#
_symmetry.space_group_name_H-M   'P 1'
#
loop_
_entity.id
_entity.type
_entity.pdbx_description
1 polymer ?
#
loop_
_entity_poly.entity_id
_entity_poly.type
_entity_poly.pdbx_seq_one_letter_code
_entity_poly.pdbx_strand_id
1 'polypeptide(L)'
;MKLHHAFAGGPVFGKAEAVPPSGIEKFLRTKCGRLIQFKRTAHEVWANFESCARIDATCKLGPDAFCVSSKKKVTLGRNVICRGILRCELFGEGEIEVGDDVYIGDDVIVSSAISVEIGARTLIAQGVEIFDNDTHPLDAAERRRDYLFILGREKEKPPVPAAAVVIGEDCWIGSGAFIGKGVRIGAGGVIAARSVVTRDVPPGMLAGGNPAREIRAVGG
;
A
#
# COMPACT_ATOMS: atom_id res chain seq x y z
N MET A 1 4.95 29.22 21.69
CA MET A 1 3.74 28.45 21.33
C MET A 1 4.21 27.20 20.59
N LYS A 2 4.27 26.03 21.26
CA LYS A 2 4.85 24.80 20.71
C LYS A 2 3.84 24.15 19.76
N LEU A 3 4.10 24.18 18.48
CA LEU A 3 3.40 23.37 17.48
C LEU A 3 3.90 21.90 17.59
N HIS A 4 3.38 21.18 18.58
CA HIS A 4 3.39 19.72 18.63
C HIS A 4 2.06 19.22 18.06
N HIS A 5 1.88 19.27 16.77
CA HIS A 5 0.94 18.42 16.05
C HIS A 5 1.69 17.73 14.93
N ALA A 6 2.57 16.94 15.41
CA ALA A 6 3.11 15.77 14.78
C ALA A 6 1.98 14.85 14.30
N PHE A 7 2.23 14.20 13.23
CA PHE A 7 1.69 12.96 12.75
C PHE A 7 1.17 12.04 13.87
N ALA A 8 -0.04 12.29 14.37
CA ALA A 8 -0.72 11.40 15.30
C ALA A 8 -1.35 10.24 14.52
N GLY A 9 -0.51 9.47 13.86
CA GLY A 9 -0.90 8.12 13.46
C GLY A 9 -1.18 7.34 14.75
N GLY A 10 -2.32 6.63 14.83
CA GLY A 10 -2.62 5.74 15.94
C GLY A 10 -1.49 4.71 16.19
N PRO A 11 -1.64 3.81 17.16
CA PRO A 11 -0.58 2.88 17.57
C PRO A 11 -0.08 2.05 16.38
N VAL A 12 1.21 1.69 16.42
CA VAL A 12 1.82 0.67 15.58
C VAL A 12 2.39 -0.43 16.47
N PHE A 13 2.36 -1.67 16.00
CA PHE A 13 2.74 -2.84 16.77
C PHE A 13 4.08 -3.39 16.28
N GLY A 14 5.05 -3.50 17.16
CA GLY A 14 6.25 -4.29 16.95
C GLY A 14 5.97 -5.79 17.08
N LYS A 15 6.90 -6.63 16.60
CA LYS A 15 6.75 -8.10 16.70
C LYS A 15 6.69 -8.58 18.17
N ALA A 16 7.42 -7.94 19.07
CA ALA A 16 7.41 -8.27 20.52
C ALA A 16 6.04 -8.03 21.19
N GLU A 17 5.20 -7.16 20.60
CA GLU A 17 3.85 -6.86 21.12
C GLU A 17 2.78 -7.80 20.54
N ALA A 18 3.15 -8.70 19.63
CA ALA A 18 2.25 -9.64 18.99
C ALA A 18 2.00 -10.89 19.88
N VAL A 19 1.45 -10.67 21.05
CA VAL A 19 1.06 -11.76 21.96
C VAL A 19 -0.35 -12.23 21.62
N PRO A 20 -0.61 -13.56 21.61
CA PRO A 20 -1.95 -14.07 21.33
C PRO A 20 -2.97 -13.49 22.33
N PRO A 21 -4.20 -13.15 21.88
CA PRO A 21 -5.24 -12.63 22.77
C PRO A 21 -5.61 -13.67 23.84
N SER A 22 -5.88 -13.19 25.06
CA SER A 22 -6.36 -14.04 26.14
C SER A 22 -7.70 -14.70 25.78
N GLY A 23 -8.05 -15.80 26.42
CA GLY A 23 -9.34 -16.48 26.21
C GLY A 23 -10.54 -15.56 26.46
N ILE A 24 -10.44 -14.61 27.40
CA ILE A 24 -11.48 -13.63 27.71
C ILE A 24 -11.64 -12.61 26.57
N GLU A 25 -10.55 -12.09 26.02
CA GLU A 25 -10.59 -11.16 24.86
C GLU A 25 -11.18 -11.84 23.63
N LYS A 26 -10.80 -13.10 23.37
CA LYS A 26 -11.36 -13.89 22.28
C LYS A 26 -12.87 -14.12 22.46
N PHE A 27 -13.34 -14.35 23.69
CA PHE A 27 -14.75 -14.53 24.02
C PHE A 27 -15.55 -13.24 23.83
N LEU A 28 -15.06 -12.11 24.28
CA LEU A 28 -15.70 -10.80 24.12
C LEU A 28 -15.80 -10.42 22.64
N ARG A 29 -14.77 -10.68 21.85
CA ARG A 29 -14.76 -10.41 20.40
C ARG A 29 -15.80 -11.23 19.65
N THR A 30 -16.04 -12.49 20.02
CA THR A 30 -17.02 -13.35 19.35
C THR A 30 -18.47 -13.03 19.70
N LYS A 31 -18.75 -12.57 20.91
CA LYS A 31 -20.13 -12.27 21.36
C LYS A 31 -20.60 -10.83 21.09
N CYS A 32 -19.70 -9.85 21.12
CA CYS A 32 -20.02 -8.43 20.88
C CYS A 32 -19.86 -7.99 19.42
N GLY A 33 -19.60 -8.88 18.51
CA GLY A 33 -19.16 -8.63 17.12
C GLY A 33 -20.11 -7.84 16.20
N ARG A 34 -21.20 -7.24 16.70
CA ARG A 34 -22.08 -6.38 15.90
C ARG A 34 -22.09 -4.90 16.27
N LEU A 35 -21.45 -4.50 17.34
CA LEU A 35 -21.57 -3.12 17.86
C LEU A 35 -20.24 -2.39 18.10
N ILE A 36 -19.10 -3.06 17.99
CA ILE A 36 -17.78 -2.44 18.16
C ILE A 36 -16.95 -2.81 16.94
N GLN A 37 -16.45 -1.81 16.22
CA GLN A 37 -15.40 -1.99 15.20
C GLN A 37 -14.14 -2.49 15.93
N PHE A 38 -13.97 -3.80 16.05
CA PHE A 38 -12.80 -4.39 16.68
C PHE A 38 -11.59 -4.14 15.80
N LYS A 39 -10.74 -3.22 16.21
CA LYS A 39 -9.40 -3.12 15.66
C LYS A 39 -8.70 -4.46 15.88
N ARG A 40 -8.00 -4.94 14.85
CA ARG A 40 -7.20 -6.16 14.96
C ARG A 40 -6.17 -5.99 16.08
N THR A 41 -5.89 -7.07 16.82
CA THR A 41 -4.80 -7.09 17.80
C THR A 41 -3.46 -7.10 17.06
N ALA A 42 -2.40 -6.69 17.78
CA ALA A 42 -1.03 -6.80 17.25
C ALA A 42 -0.73 -8.22 16.73
N HIS A 43 -1.16 -9.25 17.46
CA HIS A 43 -0.99 -10.64 17.02
C HIS A 43 -1.68 -10.95 15.69
N GLU A 44 -2.93 -10.53 15.51
CA GLU A 44 -3.68 -10.80 14.26
C GLU A 44 -3.08 -10.07 13.05
N VAL A 45 -2.59 -8.85 13.25
CA VAL A 45 -1.92 -8.10 12.18
C VAL A 45 -0.60 -8.76 11.80
N TRP A 46 0.23 -9.11 12.78
CA TRP A 46 1.50 -9.78 12.53
C TRP A 46 1.31 -11.17 11.88
N ALA A 47 0.38 -11.98 12.39
CA ALA A 47 0.05 -13.27 11.82
C ALA A 47 -0.40 -13.17 10.35
N ASN A 48 -1.18 -12.14 10.01
CA ASN A 48 -1.54 -11.88 8.60
C ASN A 48 -0.30 -11.60 7.75
N PHE A 49 0.56 -10.68 8.16
CA PHE A 49 1.76 -10.36 7.40
C PHE A 49 2.74 -11.54 7.31
N GLU A 50 2.99 -12.26 8.38
CA GLU A 50 3.86 -13.45 8.37
C GLU A 50 3.34 -14.55 7.44
N SER A 51 2.03 -14.67 7.26
CA SER A 51 1.42 -15.61 6.31
C SER A 51 1.56 -15.19 4.85
N CYS A 52 1.52 -13.88 4.57
CA CYS A 52 1.41 -13.31 3.22
C CYS A 52 2.72 -12.68 2.70
N ALA A 53 3.64 -12.30 3.58
CA ALA A 53 4.82 -11.52 3.25
C ALA A 53 6.12 -12.11 3.79
N ARG A 54 7.24 -11.67 3.24
CA ARG A 54 8.57 -11.69 3.87
C ARG A 54 8.76 -10.36 4.59
N ILE A 55 8.82 -10.37 5.91
CA ILE A 55 8.85 -9.18 6.75
C ILE A 55 10.00 -9.25 7.76
N ASP A 56 10.77 -8.17 7.87
CA ASP A 56 11.82 -8.06 8.89
C ASP A 56 11.22 -7.81 10.29
N ALA A 57 11.87 -8.34 11.32
CA ALA A 57 11.40 -8.26 12.70
C ALA A 57 11.43 -6.83 13.27
N THR A 58 12.16 -5.91 12.66
CA THR A 58 12.22 -4.49 13.06
C THR A 58 11.02 -3.68 12.56
N CYS A 59 10.21 -4.24 11.65
CA CYS A 59 9.03 -3.57 11.14
C CYS A 59 8.01 -3.25 12.23
N LYS A 60 7.18 -2.24 11.98
CA LYS A 60 6.04 -1.87 12.82
C LYS A 60 4.78 -1.80 11.99
N LEU A 61 3.72 -2.48 12.44
CA LEU A 61 2.47 -2.59 11.72
C LEU A 61 1.36 -1.82 12.43
N GLY A 62 0.59 -1.02 11.68
CA GLY A 62 -0.59 -0.34 12.20
C GLY A 62 -1.77 -1.31 12.41
N PRO A 63 -2.77 -0.93 13.23
CA PRO A 63 -3.92 -1.81 13.54
C PRO A 63 -4.78 -2.14 12.31
N ASP A 64 -4.77 -1.28 11.29
CA ASP A 64 -5.53 -1.44 10.06
C ASP A 64 -4.66 -1.95 8.89
N ALA A 65 -3.35 -2.16 9.13
CA ALA A 65 -2.44 -2.73 8.14
C ALA A 65 -2.90 -4.14 7.72
N PHE A 66 -2.86 -4.41 6.42
CA PHE A 66 -3.29 -5.70 5.88
C PHE A 66 -2.50 -6.11 4.66
N CYS A 67 -2.19 -7.39 4.58
CA CYS A 67 -1.51 -7.98 3.43
C CYS A 67 -2.37 -9.07 2.79
N VAL A 68 -2.44 -9.06 1.45
CA VAL A 68 -3.09 -10.09 0.64
C VAL A 68 -2.09 -10.61 -0.39
N SER A 69 -1.57 -11.80 -0.18
CA SER A 69 -0.68 -12.47 -1.12
C SER A 69 -0.63 -13.98 -0.83
N SER A 70 -0.84 -14.81 -1.83
CA SER A 70 -0.87 -16.28 -1.68
C SER A 70 0.51 -16.91 -1.59
N LYS A 71 1.55 -16.26 -2.11
CA LYS A 71 2.88 -16.85 -2.30
C LYS A 71 4.00 -16.04 -1.63
N LYS A 72 3.68 -15.21 -0.62
CA LYS A 72 4.65 -14.30 0.01
C LYS A 72 5.39 -13.41 -1.00
N LYS A 73 4.65 -12.84 -1.93
CA LYS A 73 5.17 -11.93 -2.96
C LYS A 73 5.26 -10.47 -2.50
N VAL A 74 5.01 -10.22 -1.23
CA VAL A 74 5.27 -8.94 -0.58
C VAL A 74 6.54 -9.08 0.24
N THR A 75 7.47 -8.14 0.09
CA THR A 75 8.70 -8.06 0.88
C THR A 75 8.78 -6.69 1.55
N LEU A 76 8.97 -6.67 2.86
CA LEU A 76 9.25 -5.45 3.62
C LEU A 76 10.66 -5.52 4.19
N GLY A 77 11.47 -4.53 3.86
CA GLY A 77 12.81 -4.33 4.41
C GLY A 77 12.81 -4.00 5.90
N ARG A 78 13.95 -3.57 6.41
CA ARG A 78 14.13 -3.23 7.83
C ARG A 78 13.46 -1.89 8.19
N ASN A 79 12.99 -1.78 9.44
CA ASN A 79 12.44 -0.56 10.01
C ASN A 79 11.22 0.02 9.26
N VAL A 80 10.55 -0.77 8.41
CA VAL A 80 9.35 -0.32 7.71
C VAL A 80 8.21 -0.11 8.70
N ILE A 81 7.55 1.05 8.62
CA ILE A 81 6.26 1.29 9.29
C ILE A 81 5.16 1.16 8.26
N CYS A 82 4.33 0.12 8.36
CA CYS A 82 3.21 -0.08 7.44
C CYS A 82 1.87 0.04 8.17
N ARG A 83 1.04 0.95 7.68
CA ARG A 83 -0.33 1.21 8.20
C ARG A 83 -1.39 1.01 7.11
N GLY A 84 -0.95 0.70 5.88
CA GLY A 84 -1.77 0.53 4.69
C GLY A 84 -2.05 -0.92 4.31
N ILE A 85 -2.64 -1.10 3.14
CA ILE A 85 -3.02 -2.38 2.56
C ILE A 85 -2.11 -2.69 1.37
N LEU A 86 -1.48 -3.87 1.40
CA LEU A 86 -0.61 -4.37 0.32
C LEU A 86 -1.27 -5.60 -0.32
N ARG A 87 -1.56 -5.56 -1.63
CA ARG A 87 -2.33 -6.60 -2.32
C ARG A 87 -1.65 -7.08 -3.60
N CYS A 88 -1.43 -8.39 -3.73
CA CYS A 88 -0.89 -9.04 -4.93
C CYS A 88 -1.83 -10.04 -5.60
N GLU A 89 -2.96 -10.42 -4.96
CA GLU A 89 -3.77 -11.55 -5.45
C GLU A 89 -4.87 -11.19 -6.42
N LEU A 90 -5.39 -9.96 -6.38
CA LEU A 90 -6.59 -9.59 -7.14
C LEU A 90 -6.38 -9.69 -8.66
N PHE A 91 -5.13 -9.61 -9.15
CA PHE A 91 -4.83 -9.48 -10.56
C PHE A 91 -3.79 -10.48 -11.08
N GLY A 92 -3.30 -11.39 -10.26
CA GLY A 92 -2.35 -12.41 -10.70
C GLY A 92 -1.09 -12.55 -9.85
N GLU A 93 0.06 -12.62 -10.48
CA GLU A 93 1.34 -12.93 -9.83
C GLU A 93 2.16 -11.70 -9.45
N GLY A 94 1.52 -10.55 -9.23
CA GLY A 94 2.19 -9.30 -8.86
C GLY A 94 3.08 -9.41 -7.63
N GLU A 95 4.10 -8.55 -7.57
CA GLU A 95 5.05 -8.48 -6.47
C GLU A 95 5.09 -7.07 -5.90
N ILE A 96 5.33 -6.95 -4.59
CA ILE A 96 5.53 -5.67 -3.92
C ILE A 96 6.84 -5.76 -3.13
N GLU A 97 7.79 -4.90 -3.46
CA GLU A 97 9.05 -4.77 -2.75
C GLU A 97 9.15 -3.41 -2.09
N VAL A 98 9.38 -3.39 -0.79
CA VAL A 98 9.53 -2.17 0.01
C VAL A 98 10.92 -2.19 0.65
N GLY A 99 11.71 -1.18 0.36
CA GLY A 99 13.05 -1.00 0.91
C GLY A 99 13.09 -0.71 2.41
N ASP A 100 14.27 -0.48 2.93
CA ASP A 100 14.49 -0.17 4.34
C ASP A 100 13.99 1.24 4.70
N ASP A 101 13.59 1.45 5.97
CA ASP A 101 13.25 2.76 6.55
C ASP A 101 12.08 3.47 5.84
N VAL A 102 11.14 2.72 5.24
CA VAL A 102 9.97 3.27 4.54
C VAL A 102 8.81 3.47 5.50
N TYR A 103 8.10 4.59 5.33
CA TYR A 103 6.82 4.85 6.00
C TYR A 103 5.66 4.75 5.01
N ILE A 104 4.71 3.87 5.30
CA ILE A 104 3.44 3.70 4.58
C ILE A 104 2.31 4.11 5.51
N GLY A 105 1.65 5.23 5.20
CA GLY A 105 0.63 5.87 6.02
C GLY A 105 -0.69 5.12 6.11
N ASP A 106 -1.63 5.67 6.89
CA ASP A 106 -2.99 5.15 7.01
C ASP A 106 -3.73 5.20 5.68
N ASP A 107 -4.60 4.23 5.43
CA ASP A 107 -5.45 4.15 4.23
C ASP A 107 -4.67 4.14 2.90
N VAL A 108 -3.36 3.90 2.93
CA VAL A 108 -2.58 3.66 1.72
C VAL A 108 -2.97 2.32 1.13
N ILE A 109 -3.15 2.27 -0.19
CA ILE A 109 -3.39 1.03 -0.93
C ILE A 109 -2.30 0.85 -1.98
N VAL A 110 -1.56 -0.25 -1.87
CA VAL A 110 -0.64 -0.71 -2.92
C VAL A 110 -1.22 -1.98 -3.53
N SER A 111 -1.51 -1.92 -4.83
CA SER A 111 -2.10 -3.05 -5.56
C SER A 111 -1.21 -3.42 -6.75
N SER A 112 -0.71 -4.65 -6.74
CA SER A 112 0.21 -5.14 -7.77
C SER A 112 -0.37 -6.32 -8.55
N ALA A 113 -0.29 -6.21 -9.88
CA ALA A 113 -0.53 -7.26 -10.84
C ALA A 113 0.77 -7.74 -11.52
N ILE A 114 1.79 -6.90 -11.55
CA ILE A 114 3.12 -7.18 -12.11
C ILE A 114 4.19 -6.94 -11.06
N SER A 115 4.50 -5.65 -10.76
CA SER A 115 5.51 -5.27 -9.76
C SER A 115 5.30 -3.83 -9.29
N VAL A 116 5.38 -3.62 -7.98
CA VAL A 116 5.52 -2.31 -7.36
C VAL A 116 6.77 -2.30 -6.49
N GLU A 117 7.71 -1.44 -6.83
CA GLU A 117 8.96 -1.25 -6.08
C GLU A 117 8.93 0.11 -5.37
N ILE A 118 9.24 0.13 -4.07
CA ILE A 118 9.32 1.33 -3.24
C ILE A 118 10.72 1.39 -2.63
N GLY A 119 11.50 2.35 -3.06
CA GLY A 119 12.87 2.57 -2.61
C GLY A 119 12.97 2.97 -1.13
N ALA A 120 14.13 2.72 -0.55
CA ALA A 120 14.41 2.98 0.86
C ALA A 120 14.18 4.45 1.25
N ARG A 121 13.88 4.70 2.55
CA ARG A 121 13.69 6.05 3.14
C ARG A 121 12.58 6.87 2.51
N THR A 122 11.67 6.21 1.78
CA THR A 122 10.53 6.86 1.14
C THR A 122 9.38 7.04 2.13
N LEU A 123 8.73 8.21 2.07
CA LEU A 123 7.58 8.57 2.89
C LEU A 123 6.31 8.59 2.05
N ILE A 124 5.37 7.70 2.33
CA ILE A 124 4.07 7.63 1.66
C ILE A 124 2.99 8.08 2.67
N ALA A 125 2.40 9.24 2.41
CA ALA A 125 1.40 9.83 3.29
C ALA A 125 0.06 9.07 3.22
N GLN A 126 -0.86 9.40 4.12
CA GLN A 126 -2.17 8.75 4.20
C GLN A 126 -2.98 8.84 2.91
N GLY A 127 -3.76 7.80 2.62
CA GLY A 127 -4.71 7.76 1.51
C GLY A 127 -4.08 7.74 0.12
N VAL A 128 -2.79 7.47 0.01
CA VAL A 128 -2.11 7.29 -1.29
C VAL A 128 -2.54 5.96 -1.90
N GLU A 129 -2.79 5.98 -3.21
CA GLU A 129 -3.09 4.79 -4.00
C GLU A 129 -2.00 4.56 -5.04
N ILE A 130 -1.41 3.35 -5.05
CA ILE A 130 -0.37 2.94 -5.99
C ILE A 130 -0.86 1.69 -6.69
N PHE A 131 -1.10 1.79 -8.00
CA PHE A 131 -1.64 0.70 -8.81
C PHE A 131 -0.78 0.51 -10.07
N ASP A 132 -0.25 -0.68 -10.23
CA ASP A 132 0.44 -1.07 -11.46
C ASP A 132 -0.50 -1.60 -12.55
N ASN A 133 -1.80 -1.42 -12.38
CA ASN A 133 -2.85 -1.97 -13.25
C ASN A 133 -4.09 -1.07 -13.32
N ASP A 134 -4.95 -1.30 -14.32
CA ASP A 134 -6.20 -0.53 -14.52
C ASP A 134 -7.40 -1.06 -13.71
N THR A 135 -7.20 -2.06 -12.86
CA THR A 135 -8.25 -2.75 -12.10
C THR A 135 -9.28 -3.50 -12.94
N HIS A 136 -9.73 -2.94 -14.04
CA HIS A 136 -10.69 -3.51 -15.00
C HIS A 136 -10.27 -3.24 -16.44
N PRO A 137 -10.70 -4.08 -17.42
CA PRO A 137 -10.48 -3.80 -18.83
C PRO A 137 -11.14 -2.49 -19.29
N LEU A 138 -10.48 -1.74 -20.17
CA LEU A 138 -11.04 -0.52 -20.73
C LEU A 138 -12.14 -0.80 -21.78
N ASP A 139 -12.03 -1.91 -22.53
CA ASP A 139 -13.10 -2.35 -23.44
C ASP A 139 -14.36 -2.73 -22.69
N ALA A 140 -15.51 -2.28 -23.15
CA ALA A 140 -16.79 -2.46 -22.47
C ALA A 140 -17.25 -3.94 -22.43
N ALA A 141 -17.00 -4.72 -23.48
CA ALA A 141 -17.38 -6.12 -23.54
C ALA A 141 -16.49 -6.96 -22.60
N GLU A 142 -15.17 -6.71 -22.62
CA GLU A 142 -14.23 -7.35 -21.73
C GLU A 142 -14.51 -6.96 -20.24
N ARG A 143 -14.84 -5.70 -19.98
CA ARG A 143 -15.22 -5.25 -18.62
C ARG A 143 -16.51 -5.93 -18.13
N ARG A 144 -17.47 -6.19 -19.03
CA ARG A 144 -18.65 -6.99 -18.70
C ARG A 144 -18.26 -8.44 -18.36
N ARG A 145 -17.36 -9.05 -19.12
CA ARG A 145 -16.84 -10.41 -18.84
C ARG A 145 -16.13 -10.47 -17.50
N ASP A 146 -15.30 -9.46 -17.19
CA ASP A 146 -14.63 -9.36 -15.90
C ASP A 146 -15.64 -9.29 -14.73
N TYR A 147 -16.73 -8.54 -14.89
CA TYR A 147 -17.81 -8.52 -13.90
C TYR A 147 -18.51 -9.88 -13.78
N LEU A 148 -18.75 -10.58 -14.89
CA LEU A 148 -19.32 -11.93 -14.86
C LEU A 148 -18.37 -12.92 -14.19
N PHE A 149 -17.07 -12.78 -14.38
CA PHE A 149 -16.06 -13.56 -13.66
C PHE A 149 -16.14 -13.33 -12.14
N ILE A 150 -16.25 -12.08 -11.69
CA ILE A 150 -16.42 -11.73 -10.27
C ILE A 150 -17.71 -12.38 -9.70
N LEU A 151 -18.77 -12.48 -10.49
CA LEU A 151 -20.01 -13.16 -10.11
C LEU A 151 -19.93 -14.70 -10.18
N GLY A 152 -18.80 -15.28 -10.59
CA GLY A 152 -18.63 -16.72 -10.80
C GLY A 152 -19.41 -17.27 -12.01
N ARG A 153 -19.80 -16.42 -12.97
CA ARG A 153 -20.54 -16.75 -14.19
C ARG A 153 -19.66 -16.84 -15.44
N GLU A 154 -18.43 -16.48 -15.34
CA GLU A 154 -17.37 -16.62 -16.37
C GLU A 154 -16.24 -17.46 -15.78
N LYS A 155 -15.61 -18.31 -16.59
CA LYS A 155 -14.54 -19.21 -16.14
C LYS A 155 -13.18 -18.55 -16.14
N GLU A 156 -12.95 -17.62 -17.04
CA GLU A 156 -11.66 -16.97 -17.26
C GLU A 156 -11.78 -15.48 -17.04
N LYS A 157 -10.86 -14.94 -16.24
CA LYS A 157 -10.75 -13.50 -16.04
C LYS A 157 -10.15 -12.86 -17.29
N PRO A 158 -10.78 -11.84 -17.88
CA PRO A 158 -10.19 -11.07 -18.95
C PRO A 158 -8.88 -10.38 -18.53
N PRO A 159 -7.93 -10.20 -19.46
CA PRO A 159 -6.69 -9.51 -19.16
C PRO A 159 -6.95 -8.04 -18.81
N VAL A 160 -6.26 -7.56 -17.78
CA VAL A 160 -6.29 -6.16 -17.37
C VAL A 160 -4.94 -5.53 -17.71
N PRO A 161 -4.92 -4.36 -18.39
CA PRO A 161 -3.66 -3.67 -18.67
C PRO A 161 -2.88 -3.35 -17.40
N ALA A 162 -1.63 -3.74 -17.37
CA ALA A 162 -0.74 -3.54 -16.22
C ALA A 162 0.69 -3.21 -16.68
N ALA A 163 1.42 -2.42 -15.88
CA ALA A 163 2.82 -2.08 -16.10
C ALA A 163 3.46 -1.69 -14.77
N ALA A 164 4.67 -2.20 -14.51
CA ALA A 164 5.37 -2.03 -13.24
C ALA A 164 5.49 -0.56 -12.80
N VAL A 165 5.35 -0.32 -11.50
CA VAL A 165 5.56 0.99 -10.86
C VAL A 165 6.85 0.95 -10.07
N VAL A 166 7.69 1.98 -10.21
CA VAL A 166 8.94 2.12 -9.47
C VAL A 166 8.98 3.48 -8.78
N ILE A 167 9.08 3.50 -7.47
CA ILE A 167 9.32 4.70 -6.67
C ILE A 167 10.74 4.60 -6.14
N GLY A 168 11.57 5.57 -6.49
CA GLY A 168 12.97 5.63 -6.05
C GLY A 168 13.12 5.83 -4.54
N GLU A 169 14.36 5.81 -4.08
CA GLU A 169 14.68 6.10 -2.69
C GLU A 169 14.49 7.58 -2.34
N ASP A 170 14.35 7.88 -1.04
CA ASP A 170 14.22 9.26 -0.52
C ASP A 170 13.03 10.04 -1.11
N CYS A 171 12.02 9.39 -1.64
CA CYS A 171 10.82 10.04 -2.20
C CYS A 171 9.83 10.47 -1.11
N TRP A 172 9.04 11.50 -1.42
CA TRP A 172 7.88 11.88 -0.61
C TRP A 172 6.61 11.91 -1.46
N ILE A 173 5.67 11.02 -1.16
CA ILE A 173 4.36 10.95 -1.84
C ILE A 173 3.33 11.61 -0.93
N GLY A 174 2.81 12.76 -1.35
CA GLY A 174 1.84 13.56 -0.62
C GLY A 174 0.48 12.86 -0.48
N SER A 175 -0.25 13.21 0.58
CA SER A 175 -1.52 12.56 0.95
C SER A 175 -2.56 12.55 -0.16
N GLY A 176 -3.24 11.40 -0.34
CA GLY A 176 -4.29 11.21 -1.34
C GLY A 176 -3.80 11.26 -2.79
N ALA A 177 -2.50 11.15 -3.04
CA ALA A 177 -2.00 11.05 -4.41
C ALA A 177 -2.31 9.67 -5.00
N PHE A 178 -2.53 9.63 -6.31
CA PHE A 178 -2.67 8.41 -7.10
C PHE A 178 -1.44 8.23 -8.01
N ILE A 179 -0.81 7.06 -7.94
CA ILE A 179 0.30 6.68 -8.82
C ILE A 179 -0.20 5.54 -9.72
N GLY A 180 -0.28 5.83 -11.02
CA GLY A 180 -0.79 4.88 -12.01
C GLY A 180 0.27 3.92 -12.55
N LYS A 181 -0.20 2.89 -13.23
CA LYS A 181 0.65 1.87 -13.87
C LYS A 181 1.72 2.46 -14.78
N GLY A 182 2.88 1.82 -14.80
CA GLY A 182 4.02 2.17 -15.66
C GLY A 182 4.82 3.38 -15.20
N VAL A 183 4.43 4.05 -14.11
CA VAL A 183 5.09 5.27 -13.63
C VAL A 183 6.40 4.94 -12.91
N ARG A 184 7.43 5.73 -13.23
CA ARG A 184 8.70 5.77 -12.49
C ARG A 184 8.86 7.13 -11.82
N ILE A 185 9.04 7.14 -10.50
CA ILE A 185 9.38 8.33 -9.73
C ILE A 185 10.86 8.21 -9.35
N GLY A 186 11.68 9.11 -9.85
CA GLY A 186 13.11 9.11 -9.59
C GLY A 186 13.45 9.43 -8.12
N ALA A 187 14.63 9.01 -7.67
CA ALA A 187 15.07 9.22 -6.29
C ALA A 187 14.97 10.69 -5.86
N GLY A 188 14.56 10.95 -4.61
CA GLY A 188 14.33 12.29 -4.08
C GLY A 188 13.13 13.02 -4.70
N GLY A 189 12.30 12.33 -5.49
CA GLY A 189 11.11 12.90 -6.08
C GLY A 189 10.03 13.22 -5.05
N VAL A 190 9.32 14.33 -5.24
CA VAL A 190 8.22 14.76 -4.37
C VAL A 190 6.93 14.86 -5.17
N ILE A 191 5.89 14.18 -4.73
CA ILE A 191 4.55 14.27 -5.31
C ILE A 191 3.67 15.08 -4.38
N ALA A 192 3.09 16.16 -4.91
CA ALA A 192 2.17 17.00 -4.16
C ALA A 192 0.89 16.23 -3.78
N ALA A 193 0.26 16.62 -2.68
CA ALA A 193 -0.97 15.97 -2.21
C ALA A 193 -2.07 16.01 -3.29
N ARG A 194 -2.89 14.94 -3.35
CA ARG A 194 -4.03 14.78 -4.28
C ARG A 194 -3.65 14.87 -5.77
N SER A 195 -2.42 14.57 -6.11
CA SER A 195 -1.97 14.52 -7.50
C SER A 195 -2.31 13.18 -8.15
N VAL A 196 -2.54 13.19 -9.46
CA VAL A 196 -2.75 11.99 -10.27
C VAL A 196 -1.56 11.82 -11.22
N VAL A 197 -0.63 10.95 -10.85
CA VAL A 197 0.63 10.72 -11.57
C VAL A 197 0.43 9.61 -12.60
N THR A 198 0.51 9.97 -13.87
CA THR A 198 0.32 9.05 -15.01
C THR A 198 1.51 9.04 -15.97
N ARG A 199 2.61 9.69 -15.60
CA ARG A 199 3.87 9.76 -16.36
C ARG A 199 5.04 9.79 -15.37
N ASP A 200 6.21 9.42 -15.85
CA ASP A 200 7.44 9.45 -15.08
C ASP A 200 7.73 10.85 -14.50
N VAL A 201 8.34 10.84 -13.32
CA VAL A 201 8.81 12.04 -12.63
C VAL A 201 10.33 11.92 -12.46
N PRO A 202 11.13 12.87 -12.98
CA PRO A 202 12.58 12.82 -12.85
C PRO A 202 13.07 12.84 -11.40
N PRO A 203 14.30 12.35 -11.12
CA PRO A 203 14.90 12.46 -9.80
C PRO A 203 14.93 13.90 -9.28
N GLY A 204 14.71 14.08 -7.98
CA GLY A 204 14.75 15.39 -7.33
C GLY A 204 13.74 16.39 -7.86
N MET A 205 12.62 15.95 -8.45
CA MET A 205 11.59 16.81 -9.00
C MET A 205 10.35 16.83 -8.11
N LEU A 206 9.78 18.03 -7.87
CA LEU A 206 8.43 18.21 -7.36
C LEU A 206 7.46 18.17 -8.54
N ALA A 207 6.50 17.24 -8.49
CA ALA A 207 5.40 17.16 -9.45
C ALA A 207 4.05 17.23 -8.74
N GLY A 208 3.02 17.76 -9.42
CA GLY A 208 1.69 17.90 -8.83
C GLY A 208 0.59 18.19 -9.84
N GLY A 209 -0.65 18.02 -9.41
CA GLY A 209 -1.86 18.27 -10.20
C GLY A 209 -2.56 17.02 -10.70
N ASN A 210 -3.66 17.18 -11.46
CA ASN A 210 -4.41 16.11 -12.10
C ASN A 210 -4.68 16.47 -13.57
N PRO A 211 -3.99 15.86 -14.53
CA PRO A 211 -2.82 14.99 -14.34
C PRO A 211 -1.60 15.76 -13.82
N ALA A 212 -0.73 15.08 -13.07
CA ALA A 212 0.47 15.69 -12.50
C ALA A 212 1.44 16.21 -13.59
N ARG A 213 2.10 17.33 -13.28
CA ARG A 213 3.16 17.95 -14.10
C ARG A 213 4.31 18.32 -13.19
N GLU A 214 5.51 18.38 -13.77
CA GLU A 214 6.68 18.90 -13.10
C GLU A 214 6.47 20.37 -12.72
N ILE A 215 6.81 20.75 -11.50
CA ILE A 215 6.66 22.10 -10.97
C ILE A 215 8.03 22.76 -10.85
N ARG A 216 8.97 22.10 -10.17
CA ARG A 216 10.35 22.58 -9.97
C ARG A 216 11.26 21.47 -9.43
N ALA A 217 12.54 21.65 -9.54
CA ALA A 217 13.51 20.80 -8.83
C ALA A 217 13.38 20.99 -7.30
N VAL A 218 13.67 19.92 -6.55
CA VAL A 218 13.73 19.92 -5.08
C VAL A 218 15.20 19.95 -4.69
N GLY A 219 15.59 20.85 -3.79
CA GLY A 219 16.98 20.91 -3.30
C GLY A 219 17.89 21.85 -4.10
N GLY A 220 17.36 22.92 -4.68
CA GLY A 220 18.11 24.07 -5.16
C GLY A 220 18.09 25.21 -4.15
#